data_d80f2bb06b84c5989084a4e13d863804
#
_entry.id   d80f2bb06b84c5989084a4e13d863804
#
_cell.length_a   1.000
_cell.length_b   1.000
_cell.length_c   1.000
_cell.angle_alpha   90.00
_cell.angle_beta   90.00
_cell.angle_gamma   90.00
#
_symmetry.space_group_name_H-M   'P 1'
#
loop_
_entity.id
_entity.type
_entity.pdbx_description
1 polymer ?
#
loop_
_entity_poly.entity_id
_entity_poly.type
_entity_poly.pdbx_seq_one_letter_code
_entity_poly.pdbx_strand_id
1 'polypeptide(L)'
;MKILIQKQIAKLGLFTLVGIFSIVQAAAQSGDVQRTPSGKPDLSGIWQAMTSAHYDVEPHAASEGPHSGLMGALSATPAGLGIVEGGRIPYNEQSLRVRDANKANGIDNDPLTKCYMPGVPRANYMPFPFQIVQSESVILMAYEVAESNRIVYVDQPELESQVDAWMGHSNAHWEGDTLVVRVSGQMPDTWFDRSGNHHSYEMVVEERWTATGANHVQYEATITDPNTFTAPWTISFPLYRHVADNMQLLEFKCAE
;
A
#
# COMPACT_ATOMS: atom_id res chain seq x y z
N MET A 1 -63.25 -25.39 66.15
CA MET A 1 -63.26 -24.81 64.84
C MET A 1 -61.76 -24.70 64.39
N LYS A 2 -61.29 -25.73 63.63
CA LYS A 2 -59.87 -25.88 63.28
C LYS A 2 -59.74 -25.45 61.82
N ILE A 3 -58.97 -24.43 61.57
CA ILE A 3 -58.60 -23.96 60.22
C ILE A 3 -57.27 -24.60 59.83
N LEU A 4 -57.31 -25.48 58.79
CA LEU A 4 -56.13 -26.03 58.15
C LEU A 4 -55.51 -24.98 57.22
N ILE A 5 -54.24 -24.69 57.49
CA ILE A 5 -53.42 -23.90 56.58
C ILE A 5 -52.59 -24.83 55.71
N GLN A 6 -52.96 -24.95 54.43
CA GLN A 6 -52.18 -25.67 53.42
C GLN A 6 -50.96 -24.81 52.98
N LYS A 7 -49.78 -25.32 53.19
CA LYS A 7 -48.52 -24.76 52.64
C LYS A 7 -48.41 -25.21 51.19
N GLN A 8 -48.50 -24.27 50.28
CA GLN A 8 -48.06 -24.48 48.91
C GLN A 8 -46.57 -24.18 48.77
N ILE A 9 -45.82 -25.19 48.39
CA ILE A 9 -44.40 -25.05 48.03
C ILE A 9 -44.34 -24.64 46.56
N ALA A 10 -43.98 -23.39 46.31
CA ALA A 10 -43.65 -22.91 44.95
C ALA A 10 -42.29 -23.46 44.53
N LYS A 11 -42.27 -24.33 43.53
CA LYS A 11 -41.01 -24.75 42.86
C LYS A 11 -40.60 -23.64 41.92
N LEU A 12 -39.54 -22.94 42.26
CA LEU A 12 -38.89 -21.98 41.39
C LEU A 12 -38.08 -22.73 40.33
N GLY A 13 -38.57 -22.82 39.13
CA GLY A 13 -37.85 -23.38 37.99
C GLY A 13 -36.88 -22.34 37.48
N LEU A 14 -35.59 -22.62 37.65
CA LEU A 14 -34.49 -21.82 37.06
C LEU A 14 -34.40 -22.12 35.57
N PHE A 15 -35.00 -21.27 34.74
CA PHE A 15 -34.79 -21.30 33.29
C PHE A 15 -33.43 -20.64 32.96
N THR A 16 -32.42 -21.46 32.71
CA THR A 16 -31.15 -21.02 32.09
C THR A 16 -31.41 -20.75 30.63
N LEU A 17 -31.53 -19.46 30.26
CA LEU A 17 -31.56 -19.01 28.88
C LEU A 17 -30.11 -19.07 28.32
N VAL A 18 -29.78 -20.16 27.65
CA VAL A 18 -28.54 -20.24 26.83
C VAL A 18 -28.76 -19.40 25.59
N GLY A 19 -28.32 -18.16 25.64
CA GLY A 19 -28.27 -17.29 24.46
C GLY A 19 -27.19 -17.82 23.49
N ILE A 20 -27.64 -18.46 22.42
CA ILE A 20 -26.75 -18.78 21.29
C ILE A 20 -26.45 -17.46 20.60
N PHE A 21 -25.30 -16.85 20.91
CA PHE A 21 -24.74 -15.77 20.13
C PHE A 21 -24.26 -16.36 18.79
N SER A 22 -25.12 -16.34 17.78
CA SER A 22 -24.71 -16.58 16.40
C SER A 22 -23.82 -15.41 15.99
N ILE A 23 -22.49 -15.62 16.03
CA ILE A 23 -21.55 -14.72 15.36
C ILE A 23 -21.82 -14.87 13.86
N VAL A 24 -22.63 -14.00 13.32
CA VAL A 24 -22.70 -13.80 11.87
C VAL A 24 -21.38 -13.19 11.46
N GLN A 25 -20.40 -14.04 11.10
CA GLN A 25 -19.28 -13.58 10.32
C GLN A 25 -19.88 -13.04 9.01
N ALA A 26 -19.87 -11.72 8.87
CA ALA A 26 -20.04 -11.09 7.59
C ALA A 26 -18.84 -11.54 6.73
N ALA A 27 -18.99 -12.65 6.03
CA ALA A 27 -18.13 -12.97 4.90
C ALA A 27 -18.33 -11.80 3.93
N ALA A 28 -17.37 -10.88 3.85
CA ALA A 28 -17.29 -9.97 2.73
C ALA A 28 -17.39 -10.87 1.48
N GLN A 29 -18.35 -10.61 0.60
CA GLN A 29 -18.45 -11.29 -0.68
C GLN A 29 -17.25 -10.84 -1.53
N SER A 30 -16.08 -11.42 -1.26
CA SER A 30 -14.97 -11.42 -2.21
C SER A 30 -15.43 -12.37 -3.33
N GLY A 31 -15.83 -11.80 -4.47
CA GLY A 31 -16.01 -12.63 -5.67
C GLY A 31 -14.74 -13.45 -5.90
N ASP A 32 -14.89 -14.60 -6.58
CA ASP A 32 -13.75 -15.47 -6.84
C ASP A 32 -12.63 -14.73 -7.56
N VAL A 33 -11.40 -15.03 -7.20
CA VAL A 33 -10.20 -14.49 -7.88
C VAL A 33 -10.25 -14.88 -9.35
N GLN A 34 -10.24 -13.90 -10.23
CA GLN A 34 -10.13 -14.13 -11.67
C GLN A 34 -8.78 -14.73 -12.00
N ARG A 35 -8.73 -15.64 -12.99
CA ARG A 35 -7.50 -16.33 -13.36
C ARG A 35 -7.19 -16.20 -14.85
N THR A 36 -5.91 -16.10 -15.15
CA THR A 36 -5.39 -16.18 -16.50
C THR A 36 -5.55 -17.62 -17.05
N PRO A 37 -5.39 -17.83 -18.36
CA PRO A 37 -5.40 -19.18 -18.95
C PRO A 37 -4.37 -20.15 -18.33
N SER A 38 -3.25 -19.63 -17.80
CA SER A 38 -2.24 -20.42 -17.08
C SER A 38 -2.62 -20.73 -15.62
N GLY A 39 -3.79 -20.28 -15.15
CA GLY A 39 -4.29 -20.54 -13.81
C GLY A 39 -3.78 -19.60 -12.72
N LYS A 40 -2.92 -18.65 -13.05
CA LYS A 40 -2.45 -17.61 -12.12
C LYS A 40 -3.52 -16.55 -11.89
N PRO A 41 -3.54 -15.86 -10.73
CA PRO A 41 -4.41 -14.71 -10.55
C PRO A 41 -4.26 -13.70 -11.68
N ASP A 42 -5.38 -13.19 -12.19
CA ASP A 42 -5.39 -12.12 -13.20
C ASP A 42 -5.40 -10.75 -12.49
N LEU A 43 -4.24 -10.13 -12.48
CA LEU A 43 -4.03 -8.79 -11.92
C LEU A 43 -4.32 -7.68 -12.95
N SER A 44 -4.66 -8.01 -14.20
CA SER A 44 -4.96 -7.01 -15.24
C SER A 44 -6.11 -6.10 -14.81
N GLY A 45 -6.00 -4.81 -15.11
CA GLY A 45 -7.04 -3.82 -14.79
C GLY A 45 -6.47 -2.53 -14.23
N ILE A 46 -7.35 -1.64 -13.81
CA ILE A 46 -7.00 -0.35 -13.22
C ILE A 46 -7.19 -0.44 -11.72
N TRP A 47 -6.14 -0.10 -10.97
CA TRP A 47 -6.06 -0.23 -9.53
C TRP A 47 -5.75 1.09 -8.85
N GLN A 48 -6.15 1.21 -7.58
CA GLN A 48 -5.85 2.38 -6.76
C GLN A 48 -5.74 1.98 -5.29
N ALA A 49 -4.78 2.59 -4.58
CA ALA A 49 -4.71 2.58 -3.13
C ALA A 49 -5.59 3.69 -2.55
N MET A 50 -6.31 3.39 -1.48
CA MET A 50 -7.14 4.35 -0.74
C MET A 50 -6.47 4.67 0.60
N THR A 51 -5.36 5.39 0.54
CA THR A 51 -4.53 5.72 1.71
C THR A 51 -3.98 7.14 1.62
N SER A 52 -3.58 7.72 2.75
CA SER A 52 -2.87 9.00 2.84
C SER A 52 -1.34 8.84 2.87
N ALA A 53 -0.81 7.65 2.60
CA ALA A 53 0.60 7.31 2.73
C ALA A 53 1.55 8.17 1.87
N HIS A 54 1.04 8.76 0.76
CA HIS A 54 1.84 9.67 -0.06
C HIS A 54 2.19 10.99 0.66
N TYR A 55 1.46 11.33 1.74
CA TYR A 55 1.84 12.42 2.63
C TYR A 55 2.88 11.99 3.67
N ASP A 56 2.62 10.85 4.33
CA ASP A 56 3.53 10.22 5.29
C ASP A 56 3.16 8.74 5.40
N VAL A 57 4.13 7.85 5.20
CA VAL A 57 3.91 6.40 5.34
C VAL A 57 3.78 5.97 6.79
N GLU A 58 4.29 6.78 7.74
CA GLU A 58 4.09 6.58 9.18
C GLU A 58 2.74 7.16 9.64
N PRO A 59 2.19 6.72 10.79
CA PRO A 59 1.00 7.33 11.38
C PRO A 59 1.20 8.82 11.67
N HIS A 60 0.26 9.67 11.23
CA HIS A 60 0.36 11.11 11.38
C HIS A 60 -0.98 11.79 11.64
N ALA A 61 -0.95 12.87 12.40
CA ALA A 61 -2.11 13.73 12.60
C ALA A 61 -2.35 14.64 11.39
N ALA A 62 -3.55 15.16 11.26
CA ALA A 62 -3.81 16.26 10.32
C ALA A 62 -2.96 17.48 10.71
N SER A 63 -2.42 18.17 9.72
CA SER A 63 -1.61 19.36 9.90
C SER A 63 -1.84 20.39 8.80
N GLU A 64 -1.38 21.59 9.01
CA GLU A 64 -1.32 22.59 7.96
C GLU A 64 -0.46 22.08 6.80
N GLY A 65 -0.81 22.49 5.59
CA GLY A 65 0.00 22.23 4.42
C GLY A 65 1.33 22.99 4.48
N PRO A 66 2.31 22.55 3.69
CA PRO A 66 3.67 23.10 3.71
C PRO A 66 3.72 24.58 3.25
N HIS A 67 2.69 25.05 2.57
CA HIS A 67 2.60 26.43 2.08
C HIS A 67 1.50 27.18 2.80
N SER A 68 1.84 27.95 3.82
CA SER A 68 0.92 28.77 4.59
C SER A 68 0.16 29.84 3.78
N GLY A 69 0.65 30.14 2.58
CA GLY A 69 -0.02 31.07 1.63
C GLY A 69 -1.06 30.42 0.73
N LEU A 70 -1.17 29.10 0.70
CA LEU A 70 -2.18 28.38 -0.03
C LEU A 70 -3.43 28.15 0.84
N MET A 71 -4.57 28.15 0.21
CA MET A 71 -5.92 28.27 0.73
C MET A 71 -6.33 27.19 1.78
N GLY A 72 -5.80 27.29 3.00
CA GLY A 72 -6.35 26.57 4.15
C GLY A 72 -6.49 25.06 3.94
N ALA A 73 -7.71 24.59 3.90
CA ALA A 73 -8.04 23.16 3.81
C ALA A 73 -7.52 22.48 2.53
N LEU A 74 -7.35 23.19 1.43
CA LEU A 74 -6.87 22.60 0.16
C LEU A 74 -5.40 22.22 0.20
N SER A 75 -4.60 22.84 1.05
CA SER A 75 -3.19 22.52 1.22
C SER A 75 -2.90 21.66 2.46
N ALA A 76 -3.92 21.42 3.30
CA ALA A 76 -3.75 20.68 4.54
C ALA A 76 -3.38 19.22 4.29
N THR A 77 -2.50 18.69 5.12
CA THR A 77 -2.21 17.25 5.18
C THR A 77 -3.29 16.56 6.00
N PRO A 78 -4.04 15.61 5.44
CA PRO A 78 -5.03 14.83 6.19
C PRO A 78 -4.35 13.93 7.22
N ALA A 79 -5.05 13.55 8.27
CA ALA A 79 -4.57 12.49 9.18
C ALA A 79 -4.48 11.15 8.46
N GLY A 80 -3.52 10.32 8.87
CA GLY A 80 -3.33 8.98 8.34
C GLY A 80 -2.93 7.98 9.42
N LEU A 81 -3.41 6.73 9.27
CA LEU A 81 -3.02 5.62 10.14
C LEU A 81 -1.60 5.12 9.84
N GLY A 82 -1.03 5.55 8.71
CA GLY A 82 0.21 4.98 8.18
C GLY A 82 0.00 3.60 7.55
N ILE A 83 1.02 3.14 6.85
CA ILE A 83 1.05 1.81 6.21
C ILE A 83 2.27 1.00 6.65
N VAL A 84 3.14 1.56 7.48
CA VAL A 84 4.34 0.89 8.02
C VAL A 84 3.93 -0.07 9.12
N GLU A 85 4.30 -1.34 9.01
CA GLU A 85 4.11 -2.33 10.07
C GLU A 85 4.91 -1.92 11.32
N GLY A 86 4.27 -1.94 12.47
CA GLY A 86 4.86 -1.40 13.69
C GLY A 86 4.89 0.12 13.79
N GLY A 87 4.45 0.84 12.76
CA GLY A 87 4.18 2.27 12.78
C GLY A 87 5.41 3.18 12.68
N ARG A 88 6.62 2.63 12.52
CA ARG A 88 7.85 3.43 12.40
C ARG A 88 8.87 2.80 11.47
N ILE A 89 9.55 3.64 10.70
CA ILE A 89 10.70 3.26 9.89
C ILE A 89 11.95 3.17 10.77
N PRO A 90 12.71 2.07 10.74
CA PRO A 90 13.88 1.85 11.59
C PRO A 90 15.14 2.55 11.03
N TYR A 91 15.12 3.87 10.91
CA TYR A 91 16.27 4.64 10.45
C TYR A 91 17.49 4.46 11.35
N ASN A 92 18.68 4.42 10.74
CA ASN A 92 19.89 4.71 11.49
C ASN A 92 19.95 6.22 11.86
N GLU A 93 20.80 6.57 12.81
CA GLU A 93 20.83 7.93 13.35
C GLU A 93 21.19 9.01 12.30
N GLN A 94 22.07 8.69 11.36
CA GLN A 94 22.48 9.61 10.30
C GLN A 94 21.34 9.85 9.32
N SER A 95 20.71 8.79 8.85
CA SER A 95 19.62 8.86 7.88
C SER A 95 18.36 9.49 8.48
N LEU A 96 18.12 9.32 9.79
CA LEU A 96 17.05 10.03 10.49
C LEU A 96 17.25 11.55 10.44
N ARG A 97 18.47 12.04 10.61
CA ARG A 97 18.77 13.47 10.48
C ARG A 97 18.54 13.99 9.05
N VAL A 98 18.84 13.17 8.04
CA VAL A 98 18.55 13.52 6.64
C VAL A 98 17.04 13.61 6.41
N ARG A 99 16.26 12.62 6.88
CA ARG A 99 14.80 12.65 6.82
C ARG A 99 14.23 13.91 7.49
N ASP A 100 14.72 14.26 8.68
CA ASP A 100 14.24 15.43 9.40
C ASP A 100 14.58 16.74 8.66
N ALA A 101 15.75 16.82 8.03
CA ALA A 101 16.12 17.93 7.18
C ALA A 101 15.25 18.01 5.91
N ASN A 102 14.96 16.89 5.27
CA ASN A 102 14.04 16.82 4.13
C ASN A 102 12.65 17.33 4.51
N LYS A 103 12.12 16.87 5.64
CA LYS A 103 10.82 17.28 6.18
C LYS A 103 10.76 18.77 6.49
N ALA A 104 11.81 19.33 7.07
CA ALA A 104 11.87 20.75 7.42
C ALA A 104 11.88 21.66 6.19
N ASN A 105 12.45 21.21 5.07
CA ASN A 105 12.47 21.93 3.81
C ASN A 105 11.20 21.73 2.97
N GLY A 106 10.33 20.83 3.42
CA GLY A 106 8.98 20.66 2.92
C GLY A 106 8.88 20.13 1.50
N ILE A 107 7.72 20.41 0.90
CA ILE A 107 7.32 19.87 -0.41
C ILE A 107 8.24 20.30 -1.56
N ASP A 108 8.88 21.45 -1.46
CA ASP A 108 9.74 21.98 -2.53
C ASP A 108 10.94 21.09 -2.82
N ASN A 109 11.34 20.26 -1.86
CA ASN A 109 12.41 19.30 -2.02
C ASN A 109 11.95 17.90 -2.42
N ASP A 110 10.64 17.63 -2.39
CA ASP A 110 10.13 16.34 -2.87
C ASP A 110 10.44 16.21 -4.38
N PRO A 111 11.18 15.18 -4.80
CA PRO A 111 11.53 14.96 -6.21
C PRO A 111 10.32 14.93 -7.13
N LEU A 112 9.17 14.45 -6.64
CA LEU A 112 7.93 14.40 -7.40
C LEU A 112 7.42 15.80 -7.82
N THR A 113 7.68 16.85 -7.03
CA THR A 113 7.32 18.24 -7.39
C THR A 113 8.20 18.80 -8.51
N LYS A 114 9.32 18.15 -8.77
CA LYS A 114 10.24 18.44 -9.89
C LYS A 114 9.99 17.55 -11.12
N CYS A 115 8.81 16.94 -11.19
CA CYS A 115 8.39 16.05 -12.27
C CYS A 115 9.21 14.76 -12.40
N TYR A 116 9.93 14.34 -11.36
CA TYR A 116 10.59 13.04 -11.35
C TYR A 116 9.59 11.93 -11.05
N MET A 117 9.90 10.72 -11.53
CA MET A 117 9.06 9.55 -11.26
C MET A 117 9.09 9.19 -9.77
N PRO A 118 7.98 8.66 -9.21
CA PRO A 118 7.85 8.43 -7.77
C PRO A 118 8.73 7.31 -7.22
N GLY A 119 9.17 6.39 -8.07
CA GLY A 119 9.86 5.18 -7.62
C GLY A 119 8.91 4.14 -7.02
N VAL A 120 9.49 2.99 -6.66
CA VAL A 120 8.80 1.88 -6.00
C VAL A 120 9.24 1.82 -4.54
N PRO A 121 8.35 1.70 -3.57
CA PRO A 121 6.92 1.36 -3.69
C PRO A 121 5.98 2.57 -3.82
N ARG A 122 6.47 3.82 -3.78
CA ARG A 122 5.64 5.05 -3.73
C ARG A 122 4.60 5.11 -4.86
N ALA A 123 4.95 4.69 -6.05
CA ALA A 123 4.04 4.68 -7.20
C ALA A 123 2.72 3.96 -6.91
N ASN A 124 2.76 2.90 -6.10
CA ASN A 124 1.61 2.03 -5.84
C ASN A 124 0.60 2.62 -4.84
N TYR A 125 0.99 3.63 -4.04
CA TYR A 125 0.09 4.31 -3.09
C TYR A 125 -0.07 5.81 -3.33
N MET A 126 0.31 6.28 -4.51
CA MET A 126 -0.07 7.62 -4.94
C MET A 126 -1.61 7.73 -5.04
N PRO A 127 -2.21 8.92 -4.82
CA PRO A 127 -3.66 9.11 -4.88
C PRO A 127 -4.21 9.11 -6.32
N PHE A 128 -3.52 8.41 -7.21
CA PHE A 128 -3.84 8.29 -8.64
C PHE A 128 -3.92 6.81 -9.01
N PRO A 129 -4.79 6.44 -9.96
CA PRO A 129 -4.86 5.06 -10.42
C PRO A 129 -3.65 4.66 -11.25
N PHE A 130 -3.46 3.36 -11.38
CA PHE A 130 -2.50 2.75 -12.30
C PHE A 130 -3.10 1.52 -12.96
N GLN A 131 -2.62 1.19 -14.15
CA GLN A 131 -3.08 0.06 -14.93
C GLN A 131 -2.04 -1.05 -14.94
N ILE A 132 -2.50 -2.28 -14.73
CA ILE A 132 -1.72 -3.50 -14.92
C ILE A 132 -2.18 -4.16 -16.22
N VAL A 133 -1.23 -4.49 -17.09
CA VAL A 133 -1.42 -5.34 -18.26
C VAL A 133 -0.52 -6.57 -18.07
N GLN A 134 -1.15 -7.72 -17.85
CA GLN A 134 -0.45 -8.95 -17.49
C GLN A 134 -0.35 -9.90 -18.70
N SER A 135 0.85 -10.41 -18.93
CA SER A 135 1.09 -11.61 -19.73
C SER A 135 1.80 -12.67 -18.90
N GLU A 136 2.11 -13.83 -19.49
CA GLU A 136 2.77 -14.92 -18.76
C GLU A 136 4.21 -14.59 -18.37
N SER A 137 4.93 -13.84 -19.19
CA SER A 137 6.36 -13.56 -19.00
C SER A 137 6.68 -12.11 -18.69
N VAL A 138 5.70 -11.21 -18.85
CA VAL A 138 5.88 -9.76 -18.65
C VAL A 138 4.60 -9.15 -18.10
N ILE A 139 4.75 -8.28 -17.10
CA ILE A 139 3.69 -7.43 -16.61
C ILE A 139 4.12 -5.97 -16.84
N LEU A 140 3.28 -5.21 -17.55
CA LEU A 140 3.44 -3.76 -17.69
C LEU A 140 2.55 -3.07 -16.65
N MET A 141 3.14 -2.16 -15.88
CA MET A 141 2.41 -1.27 -14.99
C MET A 141 2.57 0.16 -15.49
N ALA A 142 1.45 0.80 -15.85
CA ALA A 142 1.39 2.19 -16.27
C ALA A 142 0.69 3.02 -15.19
N TYR A 143 1.36 4.04 -14.70
CA TYR A 143 0.87 4.91 -13.63
C TYR A 143 0.43 6.25 -14.22
N GLU A 144 -0.71 6.76 -13.76
CA GLU A 144 -1.17 8.09 -14.16
C GLU A 144 -0.19 9.17 -13.68
N VAL A 145 0.38 9.00 -12.47
CA VAL A 145 1.32 9.96 -11.91
C VAL A 145 2.65 9.99 -12.67
N ALA A 146 3.08 11.21 -13.05
CA ALA A 146 4.37 11.48 -13.70
C ALA A 146 4.61 10.66 -14.98
N GLU A 147 3.55 10.22 -15.69
CA GLU A 147 3.63 9.35 -16.87
C GLU A 147 4.56 8.13 -16.65
N SER A 148 4.67 7.70 -15.41
CA SER A 148 5.62 6.64 -15.05
C SER A 148 5.11 5.27 -15.48
N ASN A 149 6.04 4.41 -15.81
CA ASN A 149 5.76 3.02 -16.13
C ASN A 149 6.90 2.12 -15.67
N ARG A 150 6.61 0.84 -15.53
CA ARG A 150 7.64 -0.18 -15.30
C ARG A 150 7.26 -1.50 -15.94
N ILE A 151 8.28 -2.25 -16.30
CA ILE A 151 8.15 -3.60 -16.82
C ILE A 151 8.64 -4.55 -15.72
N VAL A 152 7.81 -5.55 -15.40
CA VAL A 152 8.15 -6.63 -14.47
C VAL A 152 8.36 -7.89 -15.31
N TYR A 153 9.54 -8.46 -15.26
CA TYR A 153 9.90 -9.70 -15.93
C TYR A 153 9.55 -10.90 -15.03
N VAL A 154 8.68 -11.78 -15.52
CA VAL A 154 8.15 -12.91 -14.74
C VAL A 154 8.89 -14.20 -15.13
N ASP A 155 9.40 -14.93 -14.12
CA ASP A 155 10.13 -16.19 -14.28
C ASP A 155 11.28 -16.11 -15.30
N GLN A 156 11.92 -14.96 -15.40
CA GLN A 156 13.08 -14.73 -16.24
C GLN A 156 14.34 -14.57 -15.40
N PRO A 157 15.53 -14.88 -15.96
CA PRO A 157 16.78 -14.61 -15.27
C PRO A 157 16.87 -13.14 -14.84
N GLU A 158 17.25 -12.89 -13.60
CA GLU A 158 17.52 -11.54 -13.13
C GLU A 158 18.70 -10.97 -13.93
N LEU A 159 18.45 -9.89 -14.64
CA LEU A 159 19.50 -9.14 -15.32
C LEU A 159 20.08 -8.15 -14.31
N GLU A 160 21.37 -8.29 -14.04
CA GLU A 160 22.06 -7.29 -13.23
C GLU A 160 21.96 -5.92 -13.93
N SER A 161 21.36 -4.97 -13.25
CA SER A 161 21.25 -3.60 -13.77
C SER A 161 22.63 -2.97 -13.86
N GLN A 162 22.97 -2.42 -15.02
CA GLN A 162 24.20 -1.68 -15.22
C GLN A 162 24.08 -0.20 -14.87
N VAL A 163 22.85 0.28 -14.73
CA VAL A 163 22.51 1.67 -14.40
C VAL A 163 21.26 1.71 -13.55
N ASP A 164 21.18 2.65 -12.62
CA ASP A 164 19.99 2.87 -11.83
C ASP A 164 18.88 3.51 -12.68
N ALA A 165 17.63 3.18 -12.36
CA ALA A 165 16.44 3.70 -13.02
C ALA A 165 15.48 4.29 -11.98
N TRP A 166 14.68 5.30 -12.37
CA TRP A 166 13.69 5.91 -11.46
C TRP A 166 12.71 4.92 -10.86
N MET A 167 12.26 3.95 -11.64
CA MET A 167 11.34 2.89 -11.19
C MET A 167 12.05 1.58 -10.82
N GLY A 168 13.40 1.59 -10.81
CA GLY A 168 14.20 0.40 -10.59
C GLY A 168 14.02 -0.67 -11.68
N HIS A 169 14.61 -1.84 -11.44
CA HIS A 169 14.48 -3.03 -12.28
C HIS A 169 13.70 -4.09 -11.54
N SER A 170 12.68 -4.64 -12.18
CA SER A 170 11.69 -5.51 -11.54
C SER A 170 11.72 -6.91 -12.14
N ASN A 171 12.03 -7.91 -11.31
CA ASN A 171 11.95 -9.34 -11.64
C ASN A 171 10.95 -10.01 -10.70
N ALA A 172 10.15 -10.93 -11.21
CA ALA A 172 9.09 -11.57 -10.45
C ALA A 172 9.03 -13.08 -10.65
N HIS A 173 8.42 -13.74 -9.68
CA HIS A 173 7.99 -15.12 -9.77
C HIS A 173 6.69 -15.33 -9.01
N TRP A 174 6.02 -16.43 -9.27
CA TRP A 174 4.78 -16.76 -8.59
C TRP A 174 5.01 -17.73 -7.44
N GLU A 175 4.57 -17.36 -6.23
CA GLU A 175 4.43 -18.23 -5.07
C GLU A 175 2.95 -18.56 -4.84
N GLY A 176 2.45 -19.65 -5.41
CA GLY A 176 1.01 -19.95 -5.38
C GLY A 176 0.21 -18.86 -6.06
N ASP A 177 -0.63 -18.16 -5.29
CA ASP A 177 -1.48 -17.06 -5.75
C ASP A 177 -0.89 -15.66 -5.45
N THR A 178 0.36 -15.59 -5.02
CA THR A 178 1.07 -14.35 -4.77
C THR A 178 2.13 -14.12 -5.83
N LEU A 179 2.09 -12.95 -6.49
CA LEU A 179 3.19 -12.48 -7.32
C LEU A 179 4.22 -11.81 -6.41
N VAL A 180 5.44 -12.35 -6.38
CA VAL A 180 6.58 -11.78 -5.65
C VAL A 180 7.45 -11.03 -6.63
N VAL A 181 7.69 -9.75 -6.39
CA VAL A 181 8.49 -8.88 -7.26
C VAL A 181 9.67 -8.33 -6.49
N ARG A 182 10.87 -8.61 -6.98
CA ARG A 182 12.10 -7.99 -6.48
C ARG A 182 12.42 -6.75 -7.32
N VAL A 183 12.60 -5.60 -6.66
CA VAL A 183 13.00 -4.34 -7.29
C VAL A 183 14.36 -3.93 -6.75
N SER A 184 15.29 -3.62 -7.64
CA SER A 184 16.65 -3.16 -7.31
C SER A 184 17.13 -2.11 -8.31
N GLY A 185 18.27 -1.46 -8.06
CA GLY A 185 18.82 -0.44 -8.94
C GLY A 185 17.90 0.77 -9.11
N GLN A 186 17.30 1.24 -8.02
CA GLN A 186 16.45 2.42 -8.02
C GLN A 186 17.27 3.67 -7.70
N MET A 187 17.01 4.75 -8.46
CA MET A 187 17.62 6.05 -8.22
C MET A 187 17.39 6.54 -6.78
N PRO A 188 18.43 6.93 -6.04
CA PRO A 188 18.29 7.36 -4.65
C PRO A 188 17.58 8.70 -4.49
N ASP A 189 17.35 9.40 -5.59
CA ASP A 189 16.62 10.68 -5.62
C ASP A 189 15.10 10.51 -5.51
N THR A 190 14.58 9.29 -5.36
CA THR A 190 13.17 9.06 -5.05
C THR A 190 12.93 9.03 -3.54
N TRP A 191 11.74 9.46 -3.11
CA TRP A 191 11.31 9.43 -1.71
C TRP A 191 10.13 8.49 -1.53
N PHE A 192 9.91 8.02 -0.29
CA PHE A 192 8.71 7.23 0.02
C PHE A 192 7.45 8.10 0.13
N ASP A 193 7.58 9.37 0.53
CA ASP A 193 6.44 10.27 0.77
C ASP A 193 6.86 11.75 0.81
N ARG A 194 5.92 12.62 1.09
CA ARG A 194 6.15 14.07 1.25
C ARG A 194 6.77 14.46 2.59
N SER A 195 6.83 13.54 3.54
CA SER A 195 7.49 13.75 4.84
C SER A 195 9.00 13.58 4.79
N GLY A 196 9.56 13.38 3.58
CA GLY A 196 11.01 13.32 3.38
C GLY A 196 11.61 11.96 3.69
N ASN A 197 10.81 10.93 3.84
CA ASN A 197 11.28 9.57 4.01
C ASN A 197 11.99 9.12 2.73
N HIS A 198 13.26 8.72 2.88
CA HIS A 198 14.20 8.51 1.80
C HIS A 198 14.92 7.15 1.92
N HIS A 199 15.67 6.80 0.89
CA HIS A 199 16.51 5.60 0.84
C HIS A 199 17.85 5.90 0.16
N SER A 200 18.77 4.92 0.14
CA SER A 200 20.00 4.97 -0.62
C SER A 200 19.90 4.15 -1.92
N TYR A 201 20.96 4.17 -2.71
CA TYR A 201 21.08 3.34 -3.92
C TYR A 201 21.18 1.83 -3.65
N GLU A 202 21.46 1.43 -2.39
CA GLU A 202 21.50 0.02 -1.98
C GLU A 202 20.10 -0.57 -1.69
N MET A 203 19.05 0.24 -1.84
CA MET A 203 17.70 -0.21 -1.55
C MET A 203 17.27 -1.36 -2.45
N VAL A 204 16.75 -2.39 -1.82
CA VAL A 204 16.03 -3.48 -2.46
C VAL A 204 14.61 -3.51 -1.88
N VAL A 205 13.62 -3.63 -2.75
CA VAL A 205 12.21 -3.81 -2.37
C VAL A 205 11.76 -5.19 -2.82
N GLU A 206 11.21 -5.98 -1.91
CA GLU A 206 10.47 -7.19 -2.23
C GLU A 206 8.99 -6.91 -2.06
N GLU A 207 8.26 -6.89 -3.17
CA GLU A 207 6.81 -6.69 -3.19
C GLU A 207 6.08 -8.02 -3.26
N ARG A 208 4.93 -8.10 -2.58
CA ARG A 208 4.03 -9.25 -2.61
C ARG A 208 2.62 -8.77 -2.98
N TRP A 209 2.12 -9.28 -4.09
CA TRP A 209 0.82 -8.95 -4.64
C TRP A 209 -0.09 -10.16 -4.52
N THR A 210 -0.93 -10.20 -3.50
CA THR A 210 -1.81 -11.33 -3.22
C THR A 210 -3.26 -10.98 -3.57
N ALA A 211 -3.82 -11.63 -4.59
CA ALA A 211 -5.23 -11.46 -4.93
C ALA A 211 -6.11 -12.05 -3.82
N THR A 212 -6.91 -11.22 -3.17
CA THR A 212 -7.82 -11.60 -2.08
C THR A 212 -9.28 -11.67 -2.52
N GLY A 213 -9.57 -11.34 -3.77
CA GLY A 213 -10.89 -11.38 -4.39
C GLY A 213 -10.81 -10.83 -5.81
N ALA A 214 -11.95 -10.81 -6.52
CA ALA A 214 -12.03 -10.32 -7.90
C ALA A 214 -11.53 -8.87 -8.07
N ASN A 215 -11.74 -8.04 -7.03
CA ASN A 215 -11.48 -6.59 -7.09
C ASN A 215 -10.57 -6.10 -5.96
N HIS A 216 -9.87 -7.01 -5.30
CA HIS A 216 -8.99 -6.68 -4.17
C HIS A 216 -7.66 -7.42 -4.28
N VAL A 217 -6.59 -6.68 -4.06
CA VAL A 217 -5.23 -7.22 -3.91
C VAL A 217 -4.67 -6.71 -2.59
N GLN A 218 -4.18 -7.61 -1.75
CA GLN A 218 -3.33 -7.22 -0.63
C GLN A 218 -1.92 -6.98 -1.17
N TYR A 219 -1.43 -5.78 -0.98
CA TYR A 219 -0.07 -5.39 -1.33
C TYR A 219 0.78 -5.27 -0.08
N GLU A 220 1.95 -5.87 -0.12
CA GLU A 220 2.98 -5.77 0.91
C GLU A 220 4.31 -5.47 0.23
N ALA A 221 5.16 -4.67 0.85
CA ALA A 221 6.51 -4.45 0.38
C ALA A 221 7.48 -4.40 1.55
N THR A 222 8.49 -5.27 1.51
CA THR A 222 9.61 -5.26 2.45
C THR A 222 10.77 -4.48 1.86
N ILE A 223 11.21 -3.47 2.57
CA ILE A 223 12.29 -2.57 2.18
C ILE A 223 13.55 -2.96 2.95
N THR A 224 14.62 -3.23 2.22
CA THR A 224 15.96 -3.50 2.77
C THR A 224 16.94 -2.50 2.21
N ASP A 225 17.58 -1.73 3.08
CA ASP A 225 18.63 -0.76 2.73
C ASP A 225 19.56 -0.57 3.93
N PRO A 226 20.68 -1.31 3.99
CA PRO A 226 21.56 -1.32 5.14
C PRO A 226 22.29 0.01 5.36
N ASN A 227 22.35 0.88 4.34
CA ASN A 227 22.94 2.20 4.46
C ASN A 227 21.99 3.19 5.17
N THR A 228 20.70 2.95 5.08
CA THR A 228 19.66 3.87 5.57
C THR A 228 18.98 3.36 6.83
N PHE A 229 18.72 2.05 6.91
CA PHE A 229 17.93 1.45 7.98
C PHE A 229 18.73 0.46 8.82
N THR A 230 18.36 0.34 10.09
CA THR A 230 18.97 -0.61 11.05
C THR A 230 18.43 -2.04 10.89
N ALA A 231 17.29 -2.21 10.23
CA ALA A 231 16.65 -3.49 9.92
C ALA A 231 15.74 -3.32 8.69
N PRO A 232 15.40 -4.41 7.98
CA PRO A 232 14.30 -4.40 7.01
C PRO A 232 12.98 -4.00 7.67
N TRP A 233 12.10 -3.35 6.91
CA TRP A 233 10.78 -2.93 7.35
C TRP A 233 9.75 -3.12 6.25
N THR A 234 8.48 -3.25 6.62
CA THR A 234 7.40 -3.61 5.70
C THR A 234 6.31 -2.56 5.72
N ILE A 235 5.75 -2.31 4.54
CA ILE A 235 4.48 -1.59 4.36
C ILE A 235 3.42 -2.56 3.87
N SER A 236 2.16 -2.29 4.24
CA SER A 236 1.04 -3.15 3.89
C SER A 236 -0.24 -2.34 3.72
N PHE A 237 -0.96 -2.56 2.61
CA PHE A 237 -2.25 -1.90 2.34
C PHE A 237 -3.02 -2.63 1.23
N PRO A 238 -4.37 -2.52 1.21
CA PRO A 238 -5.17 -3.06 0.14
C PRO A 238 -5.17 -2.15 -1.10
N LEU A 239 -5.21 -2.79 -2.27
CA LEU A 239 -5.49 -2.17 -3.56
C LEU A 239 -6.90 -2.55 -4.02
N TYR A 240 -7.58 -1.60 -4.62
CA TYR A 240 -8.94 -1.75 -5.10
C TYR A 240 -8.99 -1.58 -6.62
N ARG A 241 -9.70 -2.50 -7.31
CA ARG A 241 -9.90 -2.42 -8.75
C ARG A 241 -11.01 -1.43 -9.08
N HIS A 242 -10.80 -0.59 -10.05
CA HIS A 242 -11.87 0.18 -10.68
C HIS A 242 -12.74 -0.75 -11.52
N VAL A 243 -14.06 -0.72 -11.30
CA VAL A 243 -15.02 -1.64 -11.93
C VAL A 243 -15.93 -0.96 -12.94
N ALA A 244 -15.78 0.33 -13.19
CA ALA A 244 -16.54 1.04 -14.21
C ALA A 244 -16.07 0.65 -15.61
N ASP A 245 -16.98 0.29 -16.50
CA ASP A 245 -16.70 -0.23 -17.85
C ASP A 245 -15.90 0.74 -18.74
N ASN A 246 -15.97 2.03 -18.45
CA ASN A 246 -15.31 3.09 -19.24
C ASN A 246 -14.16 3.75 -18.50
N MET A 247 -13.66 3.13 -17.43
CA MET A 247 -12.51 3.68 -16.69
C MET A 247 -11.26 3.64 -17.56
N GLN A 248 -10.58 4.78 -17.60
CA GLN A 248 -9.31 4.97 -18.29
C GLN A 248 -8.37 5.77 -17.40
N LEU A 249 -7.07 5.56 -17.55
CA LEU A 249 -6.09 6.47 -16.98
C LEU A 249 -6.21 7.83 -17.64
N LEU A 250 -6.12 8.88 -16.85
CA LEU A 250 -6.06 10.24 -17.36
C LEU A 250 -4.63 10.57 -17.79
N GLU A 251 -4.51 11.43 -18.78
CA GLU A 251 -3.22 11.97 -19.15
C GLU A 251 -2.77 12.96 -18.07
N PHE A 252 -1.63 12.70 -17.48
CA PHE A 252 -1.01 13.57 -16.49
C PHE A 252 0.19 14.27 -17.10
N LYS A 253 0.10 15.60 -17.21
CA LYS A 253 1.21 16.44 -17.68
C LYS A 253 1.79 17.21 -16.50
N CYS A 254 3.02 16.91 -16.16
CA CYS A 254 3.76 17.74 -15.25
C CYS A 254 4.19 19.00 -15.99
N ALA A 255 3.77 20.17 -15.54
CA ALA A 255 4.18 21.47 -16.09
C ALA A 255 5.17 22.13 -15.13
N GLU A 256 6.32 22.57 -15.65
CA GLU A 256 7.27 23.40 -14.94
C GLU A 256 6.72 24.84 -14.74
#